data_bd6a7aba04f82abd5e151b4dfab04437
#
_entry.id   bd6a7aba04f82abd5e151b4dfab04437
#
_cell.length_a   1.000
_cell.length_b   1.000
_cell.length_c   1.000
_cell.angle_alpha   90.00
_cell.angle_beta   90.00
_cell.angle_gamma   90.00
#
_symmetry.space_group_name_H-M   'P 1'
#
loop_
_entity.id
_entity.type
_entity.pdbx_description
1 polymer ?
#
loop_
_entity_poly.entity_id
_entity_poly.type
_entity_poly.pdbx_seq_one_letter_code
_entity_poly.pdbx_strand_id
1 'polypeptide(L)' 'YRLEVSRNLLRNTTDTVSAISQSCGFANQSYFNKMFLEEYGSTPVEFRQRERNRSKVS' A
#
# COMPACT_ATOMS: atom_id res chain seq x y z
N TYR A 1 1.12 4.44 13.33
CA TYR A 1 1.12 3.85 11.99
C TYR A 1 2.18 4.53 11.13
N ARG A 2 2.63 3.83 10.07
CA ARG A 2 3.72 4.34 9.23
C ARG A 2 3.41 4.08 7.76
N LEU A 3 3.04 5.12 7.06
CA LEU A 3 2.68 5.01 5.64
C LEU A 3 3.86 4.64 4.75
N GLU A 4 5.04 5.17 5.02
CA GLU A 4 6.19 4.84 4.17
C GLU A 4 6.58 3.38 4.29
N VAL A 5 6.39 2.76 5.47
CA VAL A 5 6.64 1.33 5.62
C VAL A 5 5.63 0.54 4.79
N SER A 6 4.36 0.97 4.81
CA SER A 6 3.35 0.29 4.02
C SER A 6 3.65 0.38 2.53
N ARG A 7 4.14 1.52 2.08
CA ARG A 7 4.49 1.68 0.67
C ARG A 7 5.60 0.71 0.28
N ASN A 8 6.60 0.55 1.12
CA ASN A 8 7.68 -0.39 0.85
C ASN A 8 7.18 -1.83 0.82
N LEU A 9 6.27 -2.19 1.73
CA LEU A 9 5.70 -3.52 1.76
C LEU A 9 4.86 -3.79 0.51
N LEU A 10 4.12 -2.80 0.04
CA LEU A 10 3.34 -2.95 -1.18
C LEU A 10 4.21 -3.23 -2.40
N ARG A 11 5.39 -2.63 -2.44
CA ARG A 11 6.33 -2.83 -3.54
C ARG A 11 7.08 -4.15 -3.46
N ASN A 12 7.48 -4.53 -2.25
CA ASN A 12 8.48 -5.58 -2.07
C ASN A 12 7.91 -6.91 -1.63
N THR A 13 6.64 -6.97 -1.26
CA THR A 13 6.02 -8.21 -0.80
C THR A 13 4.74 -8.49 -1.56
N THR A 14 4.23 -9.72 -1.41
CA THR A 14 2.94 -10.11 -1.99
C THR A 14 1.84 -10.12 -0.94
N ASP A 15 2.09 -9.57 0.24
CA ASP A 15 1.09 -9.51 1.30
C ASP A 15 -0.14 -8.73 0.85
N THR A 16 -1.30 -9.11 1.39
CA THR A 16 -2.52 -8.40 1.06
C THR A 16 -2.51 -7.00 1.67
N VAL A 17 -3.30 -6.10 1.08
CA VAL A 17 -3.42 -4.74 1.60
C VAL A 17 -3.91 -4.77 3.06
N SER A 18 -4.84 -5.69 3.37
CA SER A 18 -5.33 -5.83 4.74
C SER A 18 -4.22 -6.20 5.70
N ALA A 19 -3.40 -7.18 5.33
CA ALA A 19 -2.28 -7.60 6.18
C ALA A 19 -1.28 -6.47 6.37
N ILE A 20 -1.01 -5.73 5.32
CA ILE A 20 -0.06 -4.61 5.38
C ILE A 20 -0.60 -3.50 6.30
N SER A 21 -1.89 -3.19 6.20
CA SER A 21 -2.47 -2.16 7.06
C SER A 21 -2.36 -2.53 8.53
N GLN A 22 -2.59 -3.79 8.86
CA GLN A 22 -2.45 -4.26 10.24
C GLN A 22 -1.00 -4.20 10.72
N SER A 23 -0.08 -4.63 9.87
CA SER A 23 1.33 -4.60 10.21
C SER A 23 1.84 -3.19 10.48
N CYS A 24 1.25 -2.21 9.84
CA CYS A 24 1.67 -0.82 9.99
C CYS A 24 0.92 -0.08 11.09
N GLY A 25 0.06 -0.77 11.83
CA GLY A 25 -0.61 -0.20 13.00
C GLY A 25 -1.88 0.55 12.70
N PHE A 26 -2.48 0.35 11.55
CA PHE A 26 -3.75 1.02 11.22
C PHE A 26 -4.92 0.27 11.86
N ALA A 27 -5.91 1.04 12.32
CA ALA A 27 -7.06 0.47 13.01
C ALA A 27 -7.90 -0.41 12.08
N ASN A 28 -8.02 0.00 10.82
CA ASN A 28 -8.74 -0.79 9.82
C ASN A 28 -8.25 -0.41 8.43
N GLN A 29 -8.62 -1.24 7.46
CA GLN A 29 -8.15 -1.04 6.09
C GLN A 29 -8.75 0.21 5.45
N SER A 30 -9.99 0.56 5.79
CA SER A 30 -10.62 1.75 5.24
C SER A 30 -9.87 3.02 5.62
N TYR A 31 -9.46 3.11 6.87
CA TYR A 31 -8.68 4.22 7.34
C TYR A 31 -7.33 4.27 6.63
N PHE A 32 -6.69 3.11 6.50
CA PHE A 32 -5.43 3.01 5.80
C PHE A 32 -5.55 3.48 4.35
N ASN A 33 -6.60 3.03 3.65
CA ASN A 33 -6.82 3.45 2.26
C ASN A 33 -6.96 4.96 2.16
N LYS A 34 -7.72 5.56 3.08
CA LYS A 34 -7.94 6.99 3.06
C LYS A 34 -6.64 7.75 3.28
N MET A 35 -5.87 7.35 4.28
CA MET A 35 -4.61 8.03 4.59
C MET A 35 -3.59 7.89 3.47
N PHE A 36 -3.53 6.70 2.89
CA PHE A 36 -2.61 6.46 1.78
C PHE A 36 -2.97 7.32 0.56
N LEU A 37 -4.27 7.39 0.26
CA LEU A 37 -4.74 8.19 -0.86
C LEU A 37 -4.40 9.68 -0.66
N GLU A 38 -4.60 10.18 0.55
CA GLU A 38 -4.31 11.59 0.84
C GLU A 38 -2.82 11.89 0.74
N GLU A 39 -1.98 10.95 1.15
CA GLU A 39 -0.53 11.17 1.17
C GLU A 39 0.09 11.00 -0.21
N TYR A 40 -0.33 9.99 -0.95
CA TYR A 40 0.34 9.61 -2.20
C TYR A 40 -0.51 9.82 -3.45
N GLY A 41 -1.76 10.19 -3.31
CA GLY A 41 -2.63 10.47 -4.45
C GLY A 41 -3.19 9.24 -5.13
N SER A 42 -3.01 8.05 -4.56
CA SER A 42 -3.59 6.83 -5.09
C SER A 42 -3.85 5.86 -3.94
N THR A 43 -4.77 4.91 -4.17
CA THR A 43 -5.04 3.89 -3.16
C THR A 43 -3.90 2.88 -3.11
N PRO A 44 -3.78 2.13 -2.00
CA PRO A 44 -2.75 1.09 -1.92
C PRO A 44 -2.86 0.05 -3.02
N VAL A 45 -4.08 -0.33 -3.40
CA VAL A 45 -4.29 -1.30 -4.47
C VAL A 45 -3.79 -0.75 -5.80
N GLU A 46 -4.13 0.50 -6.10
CA GLU A 46 -3.67 1.15 -7.34
C GLU A 46 -2.16 1.28 -7.36
N PHE A 47 -1.58 1.64 -6.24
CA PHE A 47 -0.13 1.77 -6.13
C PHE A 47 0.55 0.44 -6.43
N ARG A 48 0.04 -0.65 -5.84
CA ARG A 48 0.62 -1.98 -6.06
C ARG A 48 0.52 -2.40 -7.52
N GLN A 49 -0.63 -2.17 -8.13
CA GLN A 49 -0.82 -2.53 -9.53
C GLN A 49 0.12 -1.76 -10.44
N ARG A 50 0.32 -0.49 -10.15
CA ARG A 50 1.23 0.35 -10.93
C ARG A 50 2.66 -0.16 -10.81
N GLU A 51 3.09 -0.56 -9.62
CA GLU A 51 4.43 -1.09 -9.41
C GLU A 51 4.61 -2.44 -10.10
N ARG A 52 3.58 -3.27 -10.09
CA ARG A 52 3.62 -4.56 -10.81
C ARG A 52 3.75 -4.35 -12.31
N ASN A 53 3.02 -3.39 -12.84
CA ASN A 53 3.09 -3.09 -14.27
C ASN A 53 4.46 -2.58 -14.68
N ARG A 54 5.08 -1.78 -13.85
CA ARG A 54 6.45 -1.32 -14.10
C ARG A 54 7.41 -2.49 -14.19
N SER A 55 7.26 -3.44 -13.31
CA SER A 55 8.13 -4.63 -13.30
C SER A 55 7.96 -5.45 -14.58
N LYS A 56 6.75 -5.51 -15.11
CA LYS A 56 6.47 -6.29 -16.32
C LYS A 56 7.06 -5.67 -17.57
N VAL A 57 7.18 -4.37 -17.59
CA VAL A 57 7.62 -3.66 -18.80
C VAL A 57 9.10 -3.85 -19.07
N SER A 58 9.86 -4.10 -18.05
CA SER A 58 11.31 -4.25 -18.21
C SER A 58 11.73 -5.69 -18.65
#